data_6d8638673961713512d3c69fe3cfb8d2
#
_entry.id   6d8638673961713512d3c69fe3cfb8d2
#
_cell.length_a   1.000
_cell.length_b   1.000
_cell.length_c   1.000
_cell.angle_alpha   90.00
_cell.angle_beta   90.00
_cell.angle_gamma   90.00
#
_symmetry.space_group_name_H-M   'P 1'
#
loop_
_entity.id
_entity.type
_entity.pdbx_description
1 polymer ?
#
loop_
_entity_poly.entity_id
_entity_poly.type
_entity_poly.pdbx_seq_one_letter_code
_entity_poly.pdbx_strand_id
1 'polypeptide(L)'
;MRNIFPYMKIREIQPADNELLAIVIRKVLLEMGVPKQGTAYADKELDAMYLAYDRPRSIYYVVADAQNKVVGGAGIAPLKDGDPKVCELQKMYFLPANRGLGLGDQMIEKCLAFAKQQGFEQCYIETMPNMLAAQKLYVKKGFEYIDHPMGNTGHCNCPVWLLKKL
;
A
#
# COMPACT_ATOMS: atom_id res chain seq x y z
N MET A 1 31.16 1.49 -14.61
CA MET A 1 30.49 0.72 -13.56
C MET A 1 29.12 0.30 -14.05
N ARG A 2 28.86 -0.98 -14.20
CA ARG A 2 27.53 -1.48 -14.56
C ARG A 2 26.61 -1.21 -13.38
N ASN A 3 25.46 -0.54 -13.62
CA ASN A 3 24.40 -0.37 -12.63
C ASN A 3 23.95 -1.76 -12.18
N ILE A 4 24.32 -2.17 -10.96
CA ILE A 4 24.02 -3.48 -10.39
C ILE A 4 22.62 -3.48 -9.74
N PHE A 5 21.85 -2.41 -9.89
CA PHE A 5 20.47 -2.41 -9.40
C PHE A 5 19.60 -3.22 -10.35
N PRO A 6 18.93 -4.25 -9.86
CA PRO A 6 17.96 -4.98 -10.68
C PRO A 6 16.94 -3.96 -11.20
N TYR A 7 16.69 -4.02 -12.51
CA TYR A 7 15.69 -3.15 -13.11
C TYR A 7 14.34 -3.42 -12.46
N MET A 8 13.82 -2.42 -11.76
CA MET A 8 12.51 -2.47 -11.10
C MET A 8 11.56 -1.50 -11.79
N LYS A 9 10.35 -1.94 -12.08
CA LYS A 9 9.32 -1.14 -12.73
C LYS A 9 8.09 -1.07 -11.85
N ILE A 10 7.61 0.15 -11.59
CA ILE A 10 6.30 0.38 -10.98
C ILE A 10 5.28 0.51 -12.11
N ARG A 11 4.28 -0.34 -12.12
CA ARG A 11 3.18 -0.35 -13.09
C ARG A 11 1.84 -0.69 -12.44
N GLU A 12 0.75 -0.41 -13.13
CA GLU A 12 -0.56 -0.86 -12.70
C GLU A 12 -0.62 -2.40 -12.63
N ILE A 13 -1.43 -2.90 -11.69
CA ILE A 13 -1.72 -4.32 -11.54
C ILE A 13 -2.39 -4.87 -12.80
N GLN A 14 -2.09 -6.12 -13.11
CA GLN A 14 -2.72 -6.90 -14.17
C GLN A 14 -3.38 -8.16 -13.60
N PRO A 15 -4.38 -8.78 -14.26
CA PRO A 15 -5.01 -10.00 -13.78
C PRO A 15 -4.03 -11.12 -13.45
N ALA A 16 -2.96 -11.25 -14.24
CA ALA A 16 -1.93 -12.27 -14.05
C ALA A 16 -1.09 -12.07 -12.76
N ASP A 17 -1.14 -10.90 -12.13
CA ASP A 17 -0.39 -10.61 -10.91
C ASP A 17 -1.06 -11.14 -9.65
N ASN A 18 -2.36 -11.46 -9.68
CA ASN A 18 -3.16 -11.77 -8.50
C ASN A 18 -2.53 -12.82 -7.59
N GLU A 19 -2.17 -13.98 -8.15
CA GLU A 19 -1.64 -15.10 -7.37
C GLU A 19 -0.31 -14.74 -6.67
N LEU A 20 0.64 -14.22 -7.43
CA LEU A 20 1.95 -13.89 -6.88
C LEU A 20 1.89 -12.71 -5.90
N LEU A 21 1.07 -11.71 -6.19
CA LEU A 21 0.88 -10.57 -5.29
C LEU A 21 0.27 -11.01 -3.95
N ALA A 22 -0.73 -11.89 -3.96
CA ALA A 22 -1.31 -12.45 -2.73
C ALA A 22 -0.26 -13.18 -1.87
N ILE A 23 0.61 -13.95 -2.51
CA ILE A 23 1.72 -14.64 -1.84
C ILE A 23 2.69 -13.63 -1.22
N VAL A 24 3.09 -12.61 -1.98
CA VAL A 24 4.01 -11.56 -1.53
C VAL A 24 3.45 -10.81 -0.32
N ILE A 25 2.21 -10.35 -0.39
CA ILE A 25 1.59 -9.59 0.70
C ILE A 25 1.49 -10.45 1.97
N ARG A 26 0.96 -11.67 1.89
CA ARG A 26 0.83 -12.56 3.04
C ARG A 26 2.19 -12.93 3.64
N LYS A 27 3.21 -13.15 2.82
CA LYS A 27 4.57 -13.41 3.29
C LYS A 27 5.12 -12.24 4.10
N VAL A 28 4.97 -11.01 3.63
CA VAL A 28 5.42 -9.80 4.33
C VAL A 28 4.65 -9.61 5.64
N LEU A 29 3.33 -9.79 5.64
CA LEU A 29 2.52 -9.68 6.84
C LEU A 29 2.93 -10.69 7.92
N LEU A 30 3.19 -11.93 7.55
CA LEU A 30 3.67 -12.98 8.47
C LEU A 30 5.07 -12.65 9.01
N GLU A 31 5.97 -12.18 8.15
CA GLU A 31 7.31 -11.74 8.55
C GLU A 31 7.24 -10.61 9.58
N MET A 32 6.33 -9.66 9.40
CA MET A 32 6.13 -8.53 10.31
C MET A 32 5.38 -8.91 11.60
N GLY A 33 4.97 -10.16 11.77
CA GLY A 33 4.21 -10.63 12.92
C GLY A 33 2.80 -10.05 13.00
N VAL A 34 2.23 -9.65 11.88
CA VAL A 34 0.88 -9.06 11.83
C VAL A 34 -0.16 -10.13 12.14
N PRO A 35 -1.14 -9.86 13.04
CA PRO A 35 -2.23 -10.79 13.31
C PRO A 35 -2.97 -11.19 12.04
N LYS A 36 -3.37 -12.47 11.94
CA LYS A 36 -4.13 -12.97 10.79
C LYS A 36 -5.57 -12.46 10.75
N GLN A 37 -6.10 -11.97 11.85
CA GLN A 37 -7.45 -11.42 11.96
C GLN A 37 -7.40 -9.91 12.23
N GLY A 38 -8.38 -9.15 11.74
CA GLY A 38 -8.48 -7.71 11.91
C GLY A 38 -7.38 -6.90 11.22
N THR A 39 -6.73 -7.47 10.20
CA THR A 39 -5.69 -6.86 9.38
C THR A 39 -5.86 -7.25 7.92
N ALA A 40 -5.04 -6.68 7.04
CA ALA A 40 -5.06 -7.00 5.60
C ALA A 40 -4.85 -8.50 5.29
N TYR A 41 -4.25 -9.29 6.19
CA TYR A 41 -4.03 -10.72 5.96
C TYR A 41 -5.34 -11.48 5.71
N ALA A 42 -6.42 -11.12 6.41
CA ALA A 42 -7.72 -11.77 6.30
C ALA A 42 -8.59 -11.20 5.16
N ASP A 43 -8.15 -10.15 4.49
CA ASP A 43 -8.92 -9.53 3.40
C ASP A 43 -9.11 -10.53 2.26
N LYS A 44 -10.36 -10.87 1.97
CA LYS A 44 -10.70 -11.80 0.88
C LYS A 44 -10.24 -11.29 -0.50
N GLU A 45 -10.16 -9.98 -0.65
CA GLU A 45 -9.71 -9.35 -1.89
C GLU A 45 -8.25 -9.62 -2.23
N LEU A 46 -7.41 -10.11 -1.27
CA LEU A 46 -6.00 -10.44 -1.56
C LEU A 46 -5.85 -11.48 -2.69
N ASP A 47 -6.82 -12.36 -2.87
CA ASP A 47 -6.77 -13.39 -3.92
C ASP A 47 -7.30 -12.89 -5.26
N ALA A 48 -7.88 -11.68 -5.31
CA ALA A 48 -8.44 -11.06 -6.50
C ALA A 48 -8.15 -9.55 -6.55
N MET A 49 -6.91 -9.17 -6.29
CA MET A 49 -6.50 -7.77 -6.16
C MET A 49 -6.79 -6.93 -7.41
N TYR A 50 -6.65 -7.50 -8.61
CA TYR A 50 -7.00 -6.79 -9.82
C TYR A 50 -8.47 -6.32 -9.79
N LEU A 51 -9.40 -7.22 -9.50
CA LEU A 51 -10.84 -6.88 -9.40
C LEU A 51 -11.14 -5.96 -8.22
N ALA A 52 -10.42 -6.10 -7.11
CA ALA A 52 -10.61 -5.26 -5.93
C ALA A 52 -10.34 -3.78 -6.22
N TYR A 53 -9.44 -3.48 -7.16
CA TYR A 53 -9.09 -2.12 -7.53
C TYR A 53 -9.60 -1.70 -8.92
N ASP A 54 -10.26 -2.58 -9.67
CA ASP A 54 -10.94 -2.27 -10.94
C ASP A 54 -12.30 -1.61 -10.64
N ARG A 55 -12.25 -0.44 -10.04
CA ARG A 55 -13.41 0.36 -9.64
C ARG A 55 -13.07 1.86 -9.63
N PRO A 56 -14.09 2.74 -9.70
CA PRO A 56 -13.86 4.18 -9.74
C PRO A 56 -12.98 4.68 -8.60
N ARG A 57 -12.09 5.61 -8.90
CA ARG A 57 -11.19 6.31 -7.95
C ARG A 57 -10.27 5.36 -7.18
N SER A 58 -9.98 4.19 -7.74
CA SER A 58 -9.13 3.16 -7.14
C SER A 58 -8.06 2.71 -8.11
N ILE A 59 -6.88 2.38 -7.58
CA ILE A 59 -5.76 1.83 -8.34
C ILE A 59 -4.88 1.00 -7.43
N TYR A 60 -4.26 -0.03 -7.98
CA TYR A 60 -3.15 -0.72 -7.33
C TYR A 60 -1.95 -0.75 -8.25
N TYR A 61 -0.81 -0.33 -7.74
CA TYR A 61 0.47 -0.43 -8.43
C TYR A 61 1.27 -1.60 -7.87
N VAL A 62 1.93 -2.34 -8.76
CA VAL A 62 2.88 -3.38 -8.41
C VAL A 62 4.30 -2.94 -8.75
N VAL A 63 5.27 -3.44 -8.00
CA VAL A 63 6.68 -3.40 -8.39
C VAL A 63 7.03 -4.75 -8.98
N ALA A 64 7.54 -4.75 -10.20
CA ALA A 64 7.99 -5.93 -10.90
C ALA A 64 9.49 -5.84 -11.23
N ASP A 65 10.19 -6.97 -11.12
CA ASP A 65 11.60 -7.08 -11.49
C ASP A 65 11.79 -7.22 -13.02
N ALA A 66 13.03 -7.40 -13.47
CA ALA A 66 13.37 -7.55 -14.89
C ALA A 66 12.72 -8.76 -15.58
N GLN A 67 12.32 -9.76 -14.81
CA GLN A 67 11.58 -10.94 -15.28
C GLN A 67 10.07 -10.77 -15.15
N ASN A 68 9.60 -9.55 -14.88
CA ASN A 68 8.20 -9.20 -14.62
C ASN A 68 7.58 -9.90 -13.41
N LYS A 69 8.42 -10.36 -12.45
CA LYS A 69 7.96 -10.98 -11.20
C LYS A 69 7.61 -9.90 -10.19
N VAL A 70 6.40 -9.96 -9.63
CA VAL A 70 5.94 -9.02 -8.60
C VAL A 70 6.71 -9.22 -7.30
N VAL A 71 7.21 -8.12 -6.73
CA VAL A 71 7.99 -8.09 -5.48
C VAL A 71 7.41 -7.18 -4.41
N GLY A 72 6.35 -6.47 -4.74
CA GLY A 72 5.65 -5.57 -3.83
C GLY A 72 4.60 -4.74 -4.54
N GLY A 73 3.96 -3.84 -3.81
CA GLY A 73 2.97 -2.93 -4.36
C GLY A 73 2.35 -2.02 -3.32
N ALA A 74 1.45 -1.16 -3.78
CA ALA A 74 0.58 -0.31 -2.96
C ALA A 74 -0.63 0.16 -3.76
N GLY A 75 -1.71 0.50 -3.08
CA GLY A 75 -2.93 0.98 -3.73
C GLY A 75 -3.54 2.21 -3.08
N ILE A 76 -4.40 2.87 -3.84
CA ILE A 76 -5.30 3.93 -3.40
C ILE A 76 -6.73 3.48 -3.64
N ALA A 77 -7.58 3.71 -2.67
CA ALA A 77 -9.03 3.56 -2.79
C ALA A 77 -9.75 4.61 -1.94
N PRO A 78 -11.01 4.93 -2.23
CA PRO A 78 -11.82 5.74 -1.32
C PRO A 78 -11.85 5.14 0.08
N LEU A 79 -11.78 5.97 1.11
CA LEU A 79 -11.89 5.52 2.51
C LEU A 79 -13.29 4.92 2.74
N LYS A 80 -13.33 3.65 3.10
CA LYS A 80 -14.59 2.93 3.31
C LYS A 80 -15.38 3.56 4.46
N ASP A 81 -16.66 3.85 4.21
CA ASP A 81 -17.58 4.48 5.16
C ASP A 81 -17.03 5.80 5.76
N GLY A 82 -16.21 6.51 5.00
CA GLY A 82 -15.62 7.79 5.35
C GLY A 82 -16.05 8.92 4.43
N ASP A 83 -15.44 10.09 4.63
CA ASP A 83 -15.65 11.25 3.76
C ASP A 83 -15.20 10.91 2.32
N PRO A 84 -16.01 11.15 1.28
CA PRO A 84 -15.67 10.89 -0.11
C PRO A 84 -14.47 11.69 -0.64
N LYS A 85 -14.02 12.70 0.10
CA LYS A 85 -12.81 13.48 -0.18
C LYS A 85 -11.53 12.85 0.38
N VAL A 86 -11.65 11.78 1.17
CA VAL A 86 -10.54 11.06 1.77
C VAL A 86 -10.32 9.73 1.06
N CYS A 87 -9.09 9.48 0.64
CA CYS A 87 -8.64 8.16 0.20
C CYS A 87 -7.81 7.46 1.27
N GLU A 88 -7.61 6.18 1.11
CA GLU A 88 -6.70 5.37 1.92
C GLU A 88 -5.56 4.84 1.05
N LEU A 89 -4.32 5.00 1.52
CA LEU A 89 -3.16 4.27 1.00
C LEU A 89 -3.16 2.88 1.63
N GLN A 90 -3.29 1.86 0.80
CA GLN A 90 -3.56 0.49 1.23
C GLN A 90 -2.46 -0.47 0.78
N LYS A 91 -2.21 -1.50 1.62
CA LYS A 91 -1.43 -2.68 1.26
C LYS A 91 -0.08 -2.36 0.62
N MET A 92 0.66 -1.41 1.21
CA MET A 92 2.00 -1.06 0.79
C MET A 92 3.02 -2.01 1.43
N TYR A 93 3.44 -3.01 0.67
CA TYR A 93 4.36 -4.05 1.12
C TYR A 93 5.38 -4.38 0.05
N PHE A 94 6.63 -4.63 0.47
CA PHE A 94 7.74 -5.05 -0.39
C PHE A 94 8.47 -6.23 0.25
N LEU A 95 8.90 -7.19 -0.57
CA LEU A 95 9.77 -8.26 -0.10
C LEU A 95 11.06 -7.68 0.51
N PRO A 96 11.65 -8.32 1.55
CA PRO A 96 12.84 -7.81 2.24
C PRO A 96 13.99 -7.44 1.31
N ALA A 97 14.27 -8.29 0.33
CA ALA A 97 15.34 -8.09 -0.65
C ALA A 97 15.15 -6.84 -1.54
N ASN A 98 13.96 -6.28 -1.56
CA ASN A 98 13.59 -5.15 -2.41
C ASN A 98 13.36 -3.85 -1.61
N ARG A 99 13.69 -3.86 -0.31
CA ARG A 99 13.62 -2.69 0.56
C ARG A 99 14.92 -1.88 0.51
N GLY A 100 14.86 -0.61 0.88
CA GLY A 100 16.04 0.27 0.92
C GLY A 100 16.55 0.72 -0.45
N LEU A 101 15.79 0.49 -1.53
CA LEU A 101 16.14 0.84 -2.90
C LEU A 101 15.41 2.12 -3.39
N GLY A 102 14.76 2.87 -2.49
CA GLY A 102 13.95 4.03 -2.83
C GLY A 102 12.59 3.72 -3.48
N LEU A 103 12.22 2.45 -3.56
CA LEU A 103 10.94 2.04 -4.16
C LEU A 103 9.74 2.53 -3.39
N GLY A 104 9.82 2.57 -2.06
CA GLY A 104 8.75 3.10 -1.21
C GLY A 104 8.48 4.58 -1.45
N ASP A 105 9.54 5.38 -1.58
CA ASP A 105 9.44 6.80 -1.94
C ASP A 105 8.71 7.00 -3.27
N GLN A 106 9.16 6.32 -4.32
CA GLN A 106 8.56 6.39 -5.66
C GLN A 106 7.11 5.90 -5.67
N MET A 107 6.83 4.83 -4.94
CA MET A 107 5.49 4.25 -4.85
C MET A 107 4.50 5.22 -4.20
N ILE A 108 4.86 5.82 -3.06
CA ILE A 108 4.00 6.80 -2.39
C ILE A 108 3.77 8.00 -3.29
N GLU A 109 4.79 8.54 -3.93
CA GLU A 109 4.64 9.68 -4.86
C GLU A 109 3.66 9.35 -5.99
N LYS A 110 3.77 8.16 -6.56
CA LYS A 110 2.86 7.72 -7.63
C LYS A 110 1.42 7.55 -7.13
N CYS A 111 1.24 6.97 -5.95
CA CYS A 111 -0.07 6.83 -5.31
C CYS A 111 -0.71 8.19 -4.99
N LEU A 112 0.06 9.13 -4.41
CA LEU A 112 -0.44 10.45 -4.07
C LEU A 112 -0.76 11.30 -5.32
N ALA A 113 0.02 11.15 -6.40
CA ALA A 113 -0.29 11.79 -7.67
C ALA A 113 -1.63 11.30 -8.24
N PHE A 114 -1.87 10.00 -8.22
CA PHE A 114 -3.17 9.43 -8.60
C PHE A 114 -4.30 9.97 -7.71
N ALA A 115 -4.11 9.98 -6.40
CA ALA A 115 -5.12 10.47 -5.46
C ALA A 115 -5.54 11.93 -5.77
N LYS A 116 -4.56 12.79 -6.04
CA LYS A 116 -4.82 14.19 -6.45
C LYS A 116 -5.60 14.27 -7.76
N GLN A 117 -5.22 13.48 -8.76
CA GLN A 117 -5.93 13.43 -10.04
C GLN A 117 -7.39 13.00 -9.89
N GLN A 118 -7.69 12.14 -8.91
CA GLN A 118 -9.05 11.68 -8.60
C GLN A 118 -9.85 12.67 -7.73
N GLY A 119 -9.27 13.82 -7.38
CA GLY A 119 -9.94 14.86 -6.60
C GLY A 119 -10.05 14.56 -5.11
N PHE A 120 -9.22 13.67 -4.57
CA PHE A 120 -9.12 13.51 -3.12
C PHE A 120 -8.39 14.71 -2.50
N GLU A 121 -8.83 15.13 -1.33
CA GLU A 121 -8.24 16.22 -0.57
C GLU A 121 -7.32 15.75 0.55
N GLN A 122 -7.52 14.51 1.00
CA GLN A 122 -6.74 13.89 2.07
C GLN A 122 -6.44 12.43 1.76
N CYS A 123 -5.30 11.94 2.27
CA CYS A 123 -4.91 10.52 2.23
C CYS A 123 -4.70 10.01 3.65
N TYR A 124 -5.35 8.91 3.98
CA TYR A 124 -5.33 8.23 5.28
C TYR A 124 -4.52 6.93 5.21
N ILE A 125 -3.88 6.57 6.30
CA ILE A 125 -3.12 5.32 6.46
C ILE A 125 -3.42 4.68 7.80
N GLU A 126 -3.57 3.35 7.81
CA GLU A 126 -3.53 2.51 9.02
C GLU A 126 -2.30 1.61 8.97
N THR A 127 -1.60 1.47 10.09
CA THR A 127 -0.40 0.64 10.18
C THR A 127 -0.22 0.07 11.59
N MET A 128 0.83 -0.73 11.76
CA MET A 128 1.17 -1.39 13.02
C MET A 128 2.31 -0.64 13.74
N PRO A 129 2.35 -0.68 15.10
CA PRO A 129 3.40 -0.02 15.87
C PRO A 129 4.83 -0.47 15.53
N ASN A 130 5.01 -1.74 15.14
CA ASN A 130 6.31 -2.31 14.79
C ASN A 130 6.78 -2.04 13.37
N MET A 131 5.93 -1.47 12.51
CA MET A 131 6.28 -1.10 11.13
C MET A 131 7.00 0.26 11.09
N LEU A 132 8.10 0.38 11.81
CA LEU A 132 8.80 1.65 12.05
C LEU A 132 9.39 2.26 10.77
N ALA A 133 9.93 1.44 9.87
CA ALA A 133 10.49 1.93 8.60
C ALA A 133 9.42 2.54 7.71
N ALA A 134 8.23 1.91 7.65
CA ALA A 134 7.08 2.43 6.92
C ALA A 134 6.59 3.75 7.53
N GLN A 135 6.44 3.81 8.86
CA GLN A 135 6.03 5.04 9.56
C GLN A 135 6.98 6.20 9.30
N LYS A 136 8.30 5.97 9.36
CA LYS A 136 9.31 6.99 9.02
C LYS A 136 9.14 7.51 7.59
N LEU A 137 8.89 6.62 6.65
CA LEU A 137 8.65 7.00 5.26
C LEU A 137 7.38 7.83 5.11
N TYR A 138 6.28 7.47 5.77
CA TYR A 138 5.04 8.23 5.76
C TYR A 138 5.24 9.65 6.31
N VAL A 139 5.90 9.78 7.47
CA VAL A 139 6.22 11.10 8.06
C VAL A 139 7.09 11.93 7.12
N LYS A 140 8.12 11.34 6.52
CA LYS A 140 8.97 12.00 5.51
C LYS A 140 8.15 12.52 4.33
N LYS A 141 7.07 11.82 3.94
CA LYS A 141 6.17 12.22 2.86
C LYS A 141 5.06 13.18 3.29
N GLY A 142 5.11 13.67 4.53
CA GLY A 142 4.21 14.71 5.04
C GLY A 142 2.92 14.17 5.66
N PHE A 143 2.86 12.88 6.00
CA PHE A 143 1.79 12.34 6.82
C PHE A 143 2.03 12.70 8.28
N GLU A 144 0.96 13.02 9.00
CA GLU A 144 0.96 13.32 10.42
C GLU A 144 0.16 12.28 11.19
N TYR A 145 0.63 11.92 12.40
CA TYR A 145 -0.13 11.02 13.26
C TYR A 145 -1.43 11.66 13.71
N ILE A 146 -2.50 10.88 13.74
CA ILE A 146 -3.78 11.24 14.32
C ILE A 146 -4.13 10.28 15.46
N ASP A 147 -5.04 10.67 16.35
CA ASP A 147 -5.32 9.98 17.61
C ASP A 147 -6.54 9.04 17.57
N HIS A 148 -7.18 8.93 16.41
CA HIS A 148 -8.36 8.07 16.23
C HIS A 148 -8.43 7.53 14.79
N PRO A 149 -9.07 6.37 14.57
CA PRO A 149 -9.30 5.84 13.22
C PRO A 149 -10.33 6.67 12.45
N MET A 150 -10.24 6.59 11.13
CA MET A 150 -11.21 7.18 10.21
C MET A 150 -11.91 6.08 9.40
N GLY A 151 -13.19 6.31 9.06
CA GLY A 151 -13.98 5.36 8.27
C GLY A 151 -14.19 4.01 8.97
N ASN A 152 -14.39 2.98 8.17
CA ASN A 152 -14.57 1.60 8.64
C ASN A 152 -13.82 0.62 7.73
N THR A 153 -12.51 0.56 7.91
CA THR A 153 -11.62 -0.26 7.07
C THR A 153 -11.70 -1.76 7.37
N GLY A 154 -12.19 -2.12 8.55
CA GLY A 154 -12.20 -3.50 9.07
C GLY A 154 -10.86 -3.93 9.70
N HIS A 155 -9.86 -3.07 9.75
CA HIS A 155 -8.53 -3.38 10.29
C HIS A 155 -8.40 -2.96 11.76
N CYS A 156 -9.25 -3.50 12.63
CA CYS A 156 -9.30 -3.15 14.06
C CYS A 156 -8.00 -3.42 14.85
N ASN A 157 -7.09 -4.22 14.31
CA ASN A 157 -5.79 -4.53 14.90
C ASN A 157 -4.62 -3.70 14.32
N CYS A 158 -4.91 -2.59 13.63
CA CYS A 158 -3.92 -1.63 13.13
C CYS A 158 -4.07 -0.29 13.90
N PRO A 159 -3.45 -0.14 15.09
CA PRO A 159 -3.74 0.97 16.01
C PRO A 159 -2.89 2.22 15.77
N VAL A 160 -2.23 2.35 14.63
CA VAL A 160 -1.46 3.55 14.25
C VAL A 160 -2.09 4.16 13.00
N TRP A 161 -2.48 5.43 13.11
CA TRP A 161 -3.19 6.15 12.06
C TRP A 161 -2.45 7.43 11.67
N LEU A 162 -2.38 7.67 10.38
CA LEU A 162 -1.77 8.88 9.83
C LEU A 162 -2.67 9.50 8.77
N LEU A 163 -2.56 10.80 8.60
CA LEU A 163 -3.33 11.58 7.64
C LEU A 163 -2.44 12.63 6.97
N LYS A 164 -2.67 12.84 5.68
CA LYS A 164 -1.99 13.87 4.90
C LYS A 164 -3.02 14.68 4.09
N LYS A 165 -2.87 16.01 4.06
CA LYS A 165 -3.51 16.86 3.06
C LYS A 165 -2.79 16.71 1.72
N LEU A 166 -3.56 16.61 0.65
CA LEU A 166 -3.06 16.44 -0.72
C LEU A 166 -2.89 17.78 -1.46
#